data_feb8be8426eed82fb0d2559634b75d65
#
_entry.id   feb8be8426eed82fb0d2559634b75d65
#
_cell.length_a   1.000
_cell.length_b   1.000
_cell.length_c   1.000
_cell.angle_alpha   90.00
_cell.angle_beta   90.00
_cell.angle_gamma   90.00
#
_symmetry.space_group_name_H-M   'P 1'
#
loop_
_entity.id
_entity.type
_entity.pdbx_description
1 polymer ?
#
loop_
_entity_poly.entity_id
_entity_poly.type
_entity_poly.pdbx_seq_one_letter_code
_entity_poly.pdbx_strand_id
1 'polypeptide(L)'
;MTKQITVGPVKIGGGAPVSIQSMLNTRTTDVEGSLRQIRELAAAGCEIARLAVYDQEAAAAFGKICGASPLPLAADTHFDYRLAILAAEAGAAKIRINPGNIGGEDRVKAVADCCRAHHIPIRIGVNGGSLEKDLLQKYGHPTPEALVESAFSHIRLLEKFGFD
;
A
#
# COMPACT_ATOMS: atom_id res chain seq x y z
N MET A 1 4.33 21.66 8.10
CA MET A 1 4.96 20.42 8.59
C MET A 1 3.99 19.30 8.27
N THR A 2 4.42 18.17 7.72
CA THR A 2 3.53 17.04 7.40
C THR A 2 3.01 16.35 8.66
N LYS A 3 1.80 15.79 8.62
CA LYS A 3 1.27 14.94 9.69
C LYS A 3 2.18 13.70 9.85
N GLN A 4 2.46 13.31 11.08
CA GLN A 4 3.18 12.07 11.35
C GLN A 4 2.20 10.89 11.38
N ILE A 5 2.57 9.82 10.68
CA ILE A 5 1.86 8.54 10.70
C ILE A 5 2.80 7.44 11.17
N THR A 6 2.25 6.26 11.48
CA THR A 6 3.03 5.07 11.86
C THR A 6 2.75 3.91 10.92
N VAL A 7 3.78 3.14 10.62
CA VAL A 7 3.70 1.85 9.91
C VAL A 7 4.27 0.80 10.86
N GLY A 8 3.40 0.14 11.62
CA GLY A 8 3.84 -0.60 12.79
C GLY A 8 4.61 0.34 13.74
N PRO A 9 5.85 0.02 14.14
CA PRO A 9 6.66 0.88 15.02
C PRO A 9 7.35 2.04 14.27
N VAL A 10 7.35 2.06 12.94
CA VAL A 10 8.10 3.02 12.13
C VAL A 10 7.31 4.31 11.93
N LYS A 11 7.88 5.43 12.33
CA LYS A 11 7.30 6.77 12.16
C LYS A 11 7.63 7.33 10.77
N ILE A 12 6.65 7.93 10.10
CA ILE A 12 6.80 8.54 8.77
C ILE A 12 6.21 9.96 8.80
N GLY A 13 6.93 10.94 8.30
CA GLY A 13 6.51 12.34 8.29
C GLY A 13 6.68 13.03 9.65
N GLY A 14 6.19 14.27 9.79
CA GLY A 14 6.22 15.02 11.05
C GLY A 14 7.62 15.29 11.61
N GLY A 15 8.67 15.27 10.78
CA GLY A 15 10.07 15.43 11.22
C GLY A 15 10.76 14.12 11.64
N ALA A 16 10.10 12.96 11.49
CA ALA A 16 10.75 11.67 11.70
C ALA A 16 11.89 11.45 10.67
N PRO A 17 12.93 10.66 11.01
CA PRO A 17 13.96 10.27 10.07
C PRO A 17 13.37 9.58 8.82
N VAL A 18 14.10 9.64 7.70
CA VAL A 18 13.70 8.93 6.48
C VAL A 18 13.78 7.43 6.73
N SER A 19 12.65 6.73 6.55
CA SER A 19 12.56 5.29 6.73
C SER A 19 13.04 4.53 5.49
N ILE A 20 13.65 3.36 5.71
CA ILE A 20 14.14 2.47 4.65
C ILE A 20 13.11 1.38 4.39
N GLN A 21 12.56 1.36 3.17
CA GLN A 21 11.63 0.33 2.74
C GLN A 21 12.15 -0.40 1.50
N SER A 22 12.04 -1.72 1.48
CA SER A 22 12.37 -2.55 0.32
C SER A 22 11.20 -3.43 -0.09
N MET A 23 11.14 -3.75 -1.38
CA MET A 23 10.14 -4.69 -1.93
C MET A 23 10.80 -6.05 -2.15
N LEU A 24 10.11 -7.12 -1.73
CA LEU A 24 10.56 -8.49 -1.97
C LEU A 24 10.47 -8.83 -3.46
N ASN A 25 11.37 -9.69 -3.91
CA ASN A 25 11.36 -10.27 -5.25
C ASN A 25 10.90 -11.74 -5.25
N THR A 26 10.65 -12.32 -4.08
CA THR A 26 10.00 -13.63 -3.94
C THR A 26 8.51 -13.55 -4.24
N ARG A 27 7.91 -14.66 -4.67
CA ARG A 27 6.46 -14.76 -4.72
C ARG A 27 5.90 -14.79 -3.30
N THR A 28 4.84 -14.06 -3.03
CA THR A 28 4.22 -14.02 -1.69
C THR A 28 3.71 -15.39 -1.24
N THR A 29 3.33 -16.26 -2.17
CA THR A 29 2.94 -17.66 -1.89
C THR A 29 4.11 -18.53 -1.41
N ASP A 30 5.37 -18.15 -1.67
CA ASP A 30 6.56 -18.75 -1.07
C ASP A 30 6.84 -18.11 0.30
N VAL A 31 6.15 -18.61 1.33
CA VAL A 31 6.21 -18.07 2.70
C VAL A 31 7.63 -18.16 3.27
N GLU A 32 8.31 -19.30 3.11
CA GLU A 32 9.65 -19.50 3.67
C GLU A 32 10.70 -18.64 2.96
N GLY A 33 10.66 -18.59 1.63
CA GLY A 33 11.54 -17.73 0.84
C GLY A 33 11.32 -16.25 1.16
N SER A 34 10.07 -15.82 1.33
CA SER A 34 9.74 -14.45 1.73
C SER A 34 10.25 -14.12 3.12
N LEU A 35 10.06 -14.98 4.11
CA LEU A 35 10.58 -14.79 5.47
C LEU A 35 12.10 -14.77 5.54
N ARG A 36 12.77 -15.59 4.73
CA ARG A 36 14.23 -15.55 4.61
C ARG A 36 14.70 -14.20 4.08
N GLN A 37 14.11 -13.73 2.97
CA GLN A 37 14.46 -12.44 2.38
C GLN A 37 14.14 -11.26 3.34
N ILE A 38 13.03 -11.31 4.08
CA ILE A 38 12.71 -10.30 5.09
C ILE A 38 13.78 -10.23 6.18
N ARG A 39 14.29 -11.38 6.66
CA ARG A 39 15.37 -11.41 7.66
C ARG A 39 16.67 -10.84 7.12
N GLU A 40 17.01 -11.12 5.86
CA GLU A 40 18.17 -10.52 5.18
C GLU A 40 18.03 -9.00 5.05
N LEU A 41 16.85 -8.52 4.66
CA LEU A 41 16.54 -7.10 4.59
C LEU A 41 16.63 -6.42 5.96
N ALA A 42 16.08 -7.05 7.01
CA ALA A 42 16.17 -6.55 8.38
C ALA A 42 17.64 -6.45 8.85
N ALA A 43 18.45 -7.47 8.58
CA ALA A 43 19.88 -7.46 8.90
C ALA A 43 20.65 -6.37 8.14
N ALA A 44 20.17 -6.00 6.95
CA ALA A 44 20.73 -4.90 6.15
C ALA A 44 20.22 -3.50 6.56
N GLY A 45 19.38 -3.39 7.60
CA GLY A 45 18.87 -2.11 8.11
C GLY A 45 17.54 -1.66 7.45
N CYS A 46 16.85 -2.53 6.73
CA CYS A 46 15.50 -2.23 6.24
C CYS A 46 14.52 -2.18 7.42
N GLU A 47 13.60 -1.23 7.37
CA GLU A 47 12.62 -0.98 8.44
C GLU A 47 11.20 -1.43 8.08
N ILE A 48 10.88 -1.47 6.79
CA ILE A 48 9.57 -1.87 6.27
C ILE A 48 9.79 -2.77 5.06
N ALA A 49 9.21 -3.97 5.05
CA ALA A 49 9.21 -4.82 3.87
C ALA A 49 7.87 -4.71 3.11
N ARG A 50 7.91 -4.79 1.77
CA ARG A 50 6.73 -4.70 0.92
C ARG A 50 6.59 -5.95 0.07
N LEU A 51 5.39 -6.52 0.04
CA LEU A 51 5.05 -7.71 -0.73
C LEU A 51 3.84 -7.43 -1.63
N ALA A 52 3.82 -8.04 -2.81
CA ALA A 52 2.67 -7.99 -3.70
C ALA A 52 1.59 -8.98 -3.24
N VAL A 53 0.35 -8.51 -3.14
CA VAL A 53 -0.83 -9.35 -2.87
C VAL A 53 -1.72 -9.29 -4.10
N TYR A 54 -1.62 -10.31 -4.94
CA TYR A 54 -2.18 -10.31 -6.29
C TYR A 54 -3.40 -11.24 -6.45
N ASP A 55 -3.60 -12.17 -5.51
CA ASP A 55 -4.76 -13.08 -5.44
C ASP A 55 -5.05 -13.52 -4.00
N GLN A 56 -6.05 -14.35 -3.81
CA GLN A 56 -6.47 -14.84 -2.50
C GLN A 56 -5.43 -15.77 -1.85
N GLU A 57 -4.71 -16.56 -2.64
CA GLU A 57 -3.64 -17.43 -2.13
C GLU A 57 -2.49 -16.59 -1.59
N ALA A 58 -2.09 -15.54 -2.32
CA ALA A 58 -1.11 -14.56 -1.86
C ALA A 58 -1.58 -13.82 -0.61
N ALA A 59 -2.86 -13.47 -0.48
CA ALA A 59 -3.41 -12.85 0.72
C ALA A 59 -3.34 -13.79 1.94
N ALA A 60 -3.67 -15.07 1.77
CA ALA A 60 -3.56 -16.05 2.84
C ALA A 60 -2.10 -16.30 3.26
N ALA A 61 -1.18 -16.37 2.29
CA ALA A 61 0.26 -16.49 2.54
C ALA A 61 0.81 -15.22 3.23
N PHE A 62 0.36 -14.03 2.81
CA PHE A 62 0.72 -12.77 3.43
C PHE A 62 0.39 -12.74 4.92
N GLY A 63 -0.77 -13.25 5.34
CA GLY A 63 -1.13 -13.36 6.75
C GLY A 63 -0.16 -14.25 7.55
N LYS A 64 0.27 -15.37 6.97
CA LYS A 64 1.29 -16.25 7.60
C LYS A 64 2.63 -15.51 7.74
N ILE A 65 3.02 -14.75 6.71
CA ILE A 65 4.26 -13.97 6.72
C ILE A 65 4.16 -12.87 7.78
N CYS A 66 3.03 -12.15 7.89
CA CYS A 66 2.82 -11.12 8.91
C CYS A 66 3.04 -11.66 10.32
N GLY A 67 2.52 -12.85 10.62
CA GLY A 67 2.64 -13.47 11.95
C GLY A 67 4.06 -13.87 12.34
N ALA A 68 4.99 -13.99 11.38
CA ALA A 68 6.37 -14.45 11.61
C ALA A 68 7.45 -13.42 11.19
N SER A 69 7.04 -12.27 10.63
CA SER A 69 7.95 -11.26 10.12
C SER A 69 8.56 -10.42 11.26
N PRO A 70 9.88 -10.19 11.26
CA PRO A 70 10.52 -9.24 12.17
C PRO A 70 10.30 -7.78 11.78
N LEU A 71 9.82 -7.50 10.56
CA LEU A 71 9.55 -6.15 10.06
C LEU A 71 8.05 -5.94 9.84
N PRO A 72 7.54 -4.71 10.00
CA PRO A 72 6.21 -4.36 9.57
C PRO A 72 6.08 -4.52 8.05
N LEU A 73 4.95 -5.05 7.59
CA LEU A 73 4.73 -5.37 6.19
C LEU A 73 3.79 -4.39 5.52
N ALA A 74 4.18 -3.93 4.33
CA ALA A 74 3.33 -3.19 3.42
C ALA A 74 2.77 -4.14 2.35
N ALA A 75 1.45 -4.24 2.26
CA ALA A 75 0.79 -4.97 1.19
C ALA A 75 0.63 -4.09 -0.05
N ASP A 76 1.14 -4.57 -1.17
CA ASP A 76 0.97 -3.93 -2.48
C ASP A 76 -0.16 -4.63 -3.23
N THR A 77 -1.32 -3.98 -3.28
CA THR A 77 -2.53 -4.55 -3.87
C THR A 77 -2.90 -3.82 -5.16
N HIS A 78 -3.33 -4.60 -6.15
CA HIS A 78 -3.72 -4.12 -7.46
C HIS A 78 -5.10 -4.69 -7.85
N PHE A 79 -5.88 -3.92 -8.61
CA PHE A 79 -7.12 -4.29 -9.28
C PHE A 79 -8.29 -4.74 -8.38
N ASP A 80 -8.10 -5.63 -7.43
CA ASP A 80 -9.17 -6.14 -6.56
C ASP A 80 -9.06 -5.53 -5.16
N TYR A 81 -10.00 -4.62 -4.83
CA TYR A 81 -10.08 -3.97 -3.52
C TYR A 81 -10.24 -4.96 -2.34
N ARG A 82 -10.81 -6.15 -2.59
CA ARG A 82 -10.99 -7.18 -1.57
C ARG A 82 -9.65 -7.72 -1.07
N LEU A 83 -8.63 -7.75 -1.94
CA LEU A 83 -7.28 -8.15 -1.54
C LEU A 83 -6.65 -7.15 -0.57
N ALA A 84 -6.95 -5.84 -0.71
CA ALA A 84 -6.51 -4.83 0.23
C ALA A 84 -7.17 -5.03 1.62
N ILE A 85 -8.46 -5.36 1.64
CA ILE A 85 -9.20 -5.68 2.87
C ILE A 85 -8.63 -6.94 3.52
N LEU A 86 -8.48 -8.03 2.77
CA LEU A 86 -7.88 -9.27 3.29
C LEU A 86 -6.47 -9.06 3.85
N ALA A 87 -5.64 -8.27 3.17
CA ALA A 87 -4.30 -7.97 3.67
C ALA A 87 -4.32 -7.12 4.95
N ALA A 88 -5.25 -6.15 5.05
CA ALA A 88 -5.44 -5.34 6.24
C ALA A 88 -5.86 -6.20 7.44
N GLU A 89 -6.85 -7.08 7.27
CA GLU A 89 -7.32 -8.02 8.27
C GLU A 89 -6.25 -9.05 8.66
N ALA A 90 -5.39 -9.42 7.71
CA ALA A 90 -4.28 -10.36 7.93
C ALA A 90 -3.07 -9.75 8.64
N GLY A 91 -3.08 -8.46 9.00
CA GLY A 91 -2.05 -7.81 9.81
C GLY A 91 -1.06 -6.94 9.03
N ALA A 92 -1.43 -6.46 7.84
CA ALA A 92 -0.62 -5.46 7.13
C ALA A 92 -0.44 -4.20 7.99
N ALA A 93 0.79 -3.69 8.05
CA ALA A 93 1.09 -2.43 8.72
C ALA A 93 0.86 -1.21 7.82
N LYS A 94 0.76 -1.41 6.51
CA LYS A 94 0.46 -0.40 5.50
C LYS A 94 -0.17 -1.06 4.27
N ILE A 95 -1.17 -0.42 3.69
CA ILE A 95 -1.76 -0.83 2.41
C ILE A 95 -1.35 0.14 1.32
N ARG A 96 -0.83 -0.38 0.21
CA ARG A 96 -0.64 0.41 -1.01
C ARG A 96 -1.73 0.05 -2.01
N ILE A 97 -2.46 1.03 -2.44
CA ILE A 97 -3.46 0.92 -3.51
C ILE A 97 -3.13 1.87 -4.65
N ASN A 98 -3.62 1.53 -5.84
CA ASN A 98 -3.79 2.48 -6.91
C ASN A 98 -5.30 2.66 -7.12
N PRO A 99 -5.90 3.75 -6.60
CA PRO A 99 -7.34 3.94 -6.64
C PRO A 99 -7.92 3.96 -8.07
N GLY A 100 -7.14 4.36 -9.07
CA GLY A 100 -7.53 4.27 -10.49
C GLY A 100 -7.77 2.85 -10.98
N ASN A 101 -7.25 1.83 -10.28
CA ASN A 101 -7.33 0.43 -10.70
C ASN A 101 -8.28 -0.43 -9.84
N ILE A 102 -8.65 0.01 -8.64
CA ILE A 102 -9.47 -0.81 -7.73
C ILE A 102 -10.97 -0.65 -7.94
N GLY A 103 -11.39 0.28 -8.80
CA GLY A 103 -12.77 0.50 -9.20
C GLY A 103 -13.39 1.77 -8.62
N GLY A 104 -14.73 1.82 -8.54
CA GLY A 104 -15.47 3.01 -8.14
C GLY A 104 -15.28 3.44 -6.68
N GLU A 105 -15.84 4.61 -6.35
CA GLU A 105 -15.75 5.22 -5.01
C GLU A 105 -16.15 4.29 -3.87
N ASP A 106 -17.18 3.45 -4.07
CA ASP A 106 -17.65 2.51 -3.05
C ASP A 106 -16.56 1.51 -2.63
N ARG A 107 -15.74 1.07 -3.58
CA ARG A 107 -14.64 0.13 -3.32
C ARG A 107 -13.50 0.83 -2.58
N VAL A 108 -13.17 2.06 -2.97
CA VAL A 108 -12.19 2.89 -2.24
C VAL A 108 -12.67 3.13 -0.82
N LYS A 109 -13.97 3.45 -0.64
CA LYS A 109 -14.56 3.62 0.67
C LYS A 109 -14.46 2.37 1.53
N ALA A 110 -14.74 1.20 0.98
CA ALA A 110 -14.64 -0.07 1.72
C ALA A 110 -13.22 -0.32 2.24
N VAL A 111 -12.19 -0.04 1.40
CA VAL A 111 -10.78 -0.14 1.82
C VAL A 111 -10.46 0.89 2.91
N ALA A 112 -10.89 2.15 2.73
CA ALA A 112 -10.66 3.21 3.70
C ALA A 112 -11.29 2.88 5.07
N ASP A 113 -12.54 2.40 5.08
CA ASP A 113 -13.25 2.00 6.30
C ASP A 113 -12.53 0.85 7.03
N CYS A 114 -12.08 -0.17 6.28
CA CYS A 114 -11.31 -1.28 6.84
C CYS A 114 -9.97 -0.80 7.41
N CYS A 115 -9.19 -0.03 6.64
CA CYS A 115 -7.90 0.48 7.09
C CYS A 115 -8.03 1.40 8.30
N ARG A 116 -9.09 2.22 8.38
CA ARG A 116 -9.38 3.07 9.54
C ARG A 116 -9.71 2.22 10.77
N ALA A 117 -10.53 1.18 10.63
CA ALA A 117 -10.88 0.28 11.74
C ALA A 117 -9.65 -0.44 12.32
N HIS A 118 -8.66 -0.73 11.49
CA HIS A 118 -7.41 -1.38 11.89
C HIS A 118 -6.25 -0.41 12.15
N HIS A 119 -6.47 0.90 12.06
CA HIS A 119 -5.43 1.95 12.22
C HIS A 119 -4.25 1.79 11.25
N ILE A 120 -4.53 1.38 10.02
CA ILE A 120 -3.54 1.12 8.97
C ILE A 120 -3.47 2.29 8.01
N PRO A 121 -2.31 2.91 7.77
CA PRO A 121 -2.16 3.97 6.78
C PRO A 121 -2.26 3.43 5.35
N ILE A 122 -2.84 4.25 4.47
CA ILE A 122 -2.95 3.97 3.05
C ILE A 122 -1.89 4.77 2.28
N ARG A 123 -1.16 4.11 1.40
CA ARG A 123 -0.34 4.74 0.39
C ARG A 123 -1.06 4.74 -0.95
N ILE A 124 -1.30 5.92 -1.49
CA ILE A 124 -1.74 6.09 -2.87
C ILE A 124 -0.53 5.96 -3.79
N GLY A 125 -0.58 5.01 -4.72
CA GLY A 125 0.46 4.76 -5.70
C GLY A 125 -0.03 5.07 -7.10
N VAL A 126 0.17 6.29 -7.57
CA VAL A 126 -0.11 6.66 -8.98
C VAL A 126 1.03 6.22 -9.89
N ASN A 127 0.67 5.90 -11.14
CA ASN A 127 1.61 5.37 -12.12
C ASN A 127 1.17 5.80 -13.51
N GLY A 128 2.12 6.19 -14.37
CA GLY A 128 1.83 6.62 -15.74
C GLY A 128 1.14 5.54 -16.60
N GLY A 129 1.42 4.26 -16.35
CA GLY A 129 0.79 3.15 -17.06
C GLY A 129 -0.65 2.84 -16.64
N SER A 130 -1.13 3.46 -15.57
CA SER A 130 -2.49 3.27 -15.02
C SER A 130 -3.19 4.59 -14.73
N LEU A 131 -2.79 5.64 -15.45
CA LEU A 131 -3.43 6.94 -15.35
C LEU A 131 -4.89 6.87 -15.85
N GLU A 132 -5.78 7.59 -15.21
CA GLU A 132 -7.20 7.63 -15.54
C GLU A 132 -7.41 8.14 -16.97
N LYS A 133 -8.45 7.61 -17.64
CA LYS A 133 -8.72 7.91 -19.05
C LYS A 133 -9.02 9.38 -19.33
N ASP A 134 -9.70 10.04 -18.41
CA ASP A 134 -10.01 11.47 -18.46
C ASP A 134 -8.75 12.33 -18.35
N LEU A 135 -7.82 11.96 -17.49
CA LEU A 135 -6.52 12.64 -17.39
C LEU A 135 -5.65 12.37 -18.62
N LEU A 136 -5.66 11.14 -19.16
CA LEU A 136 -4.99 10.85 -20.43
C LEU A 136 -5.60 11.66 -21.58
N GLN A 137 -6.92 11.85 -21.61
CA GLN A 137 -7.58 12.66 -22.61
C GLN A 137 -7.23 14.15 -22.44
N LYS A 138 -7.14 14.65 -21.20
CA LYS A 138 -6.80 16.03 -20.89
C LYS A 138 -5.34 16.37 -21.23
N TYR A 139 -4.41 15.49 -20.92
CA TYR A 139 -2.96 15.74 -21.03
C TYR A 139 -2.32 15.07 -22.25
N GLY A 140 -3.05 14.22 -22.98
CA GLY A 140 -2.56 13.50 -24.17
C GLY A 140 -1.66 12.31 -23.88
N HIS A 141 -0.87 12.37 -22.82
CA HIS A 141 0.03 11.32 -22.36
C HIS A 141 0.33 11.49 -20.85
N PRO A 142 0.92 10.52 -20.16
CA PRO A 142 1.33 10.67 -18.78
C PRO A 142 2.39 11.76 -18.63
N THR A 143 2.03 12.86 -17.95
CA THR A 143 2.93 13.96 -17.60
C THR A 143 3.07 14.04 -16.08
N PRO A 144 4.09 14.73 -15.55
CA PRO A 144 4.20 14.99 -14.11
C PRO A 144 2.95 15.64 -13.54
N GLU A 145 2.38 16.61 -14.26
CA GLU A 145 1.16 17.35 -13.86
C GLU A 145 -0.06 16.40 -13.80
N ALA A 146 -0.20 15.51 -14.79
CA ALA A 146 -1.27 14.51 -14.80
C ALA A 146 -1.17 13.54 -13.60
N LEU A 147 0.04 13.10 -13.26
CA LEU A 147 0.30 12.24 -12.10
C LEU A 147 -0.01 12.96 -10.78
N VAL A 148 0.34 14.23 -10.67
CA VAL A 148 0.03 15.06 -9.49
C VAL A 148 -1.47 15.24 -9.36
N GLU A 149 -2.19 15.57 -10.46
CA GLU A 149 -3.64 15.72 -10.45
C GLU A 149 -4.34 14.41 -10.05
N SER A 150 -3.91 13.27 -10.59
CA SER A 150 -4.38 11.94 -10.18
C SER A 150 -4.18 11.71 -8.69
N ALA A 151 -2.97 11.95 -8.17
CA ALA A 151 -2.68 11.77 -6.75
C ALA A 151 -3.58 12.63 -5.86
N PHE A 152 -3.75 13.91 -6.19
CA PHE A 152 -4.62 14.81 -5.43
C PHE A 152 -6.09 14.40 -5.49
N SER A 153 -6.58 13.93 -6.63
CA SER A 153 -7.96 13.44 -6.75
C SER A 153 -8.22 12.28 -5.81
N HIS A 154 -7.27 11.35 -5.71
CA HIS A 154 -7.38 10.20 -4.81
C HIS A 154 -7.21 10.57 -3.33
N ILE A 155 -6.35 11.54 -3.00
CA ILE A 155 -6.24 12.07 -1.63
C ILE A 155 -7.58 12.66 -1.20
N ARG A 156 -8.17 13.55 -2.02
CA ARG A 156 -9.47 14.16 -1.74
C ARG A 156 -10.59 13.13 -1.61
N LEU A 157 -10.52 12.05 -2.38
CA LEU A 157 -11.49 10.95 -2.27
C LEU A 157 -11.38 10.24 -0.92
N LEU A 158 -10.17 9.96 -0.43
CA LEU A 158 -9.99 9.38 0.90
C LEU A 158 -10.43 10.35 2.01
N GLU A 159 -10.08 11.64 1.90
CA GLU A 159 -10.52 12.69 2.83
C GLU A 159 -12.06 12.80 2.89
N LYS A 160 -12.75 12.71 1.73
CA LYS A 160 -14.23 12.65 1.64
C LYS A 160 -14.81 11.51 2.49
N PHE A 161 -14.09 10.41 2.63
CA PHE A 161 -14.49 9.26 3.47
C PHE A 161 -13.96 9.34 4.90
N GLY A 162 -13.40 10.49 5.31
CA GLY A 162 -12.88 10.70 6.66
C GLY A 162 -11.60 9.93 6.94
N PHE A 163 -10.82 9.65 5.91
CA PHE A 163 -9.50 9.04 6.03
C PHE A 163 -8.44 10.12 5.77
N ASP A 164 -7.76 10.59 6.83
CA ASP A 164 -6.82 11.72 6.82
C ASP A 164 -5.45 11.37 7.49
#